data_2e27b6f6a000af15f97b86e37ee6a0c4
#
_entry.id   2e27b6f6a000af15f97b86e37ee6a0c4
#
_cell.length_a   1.000
_cell.length_b   1.000
_cell.length_c   1.000
_cell.angle_alpha   90.00
_cell.angle_beta   90.00
_cell.angle_gamma   90.00
#
_symmetry.space_group_name_H-M   'P 1'
#
loop_
_entity.id
_entity.type
_entity.pdbx_description
1 polymer ?
#
loop_
_entity_poly.entity_id
_entity_poly.type
_entity_poly.pdbx_seq_one_letter_code
_entity_poly.pdbx_strand_id
1 'polypeptide(L)'
;MECPDYMPLAYTAMASGCCVLDAHNPPPVRADSPALEVMTDLAKIPVATIAPDDLVSDANQAMLLRGVRLLPVTDEDACVCGVIATADFLSAKPLLVGQRLGLMRHELQVRDVMTPLDKIEVLRLAEVAHAQVGHIVATLKAATRVHALVVDEINGRQFLRGIFSASQIARQLGIHLVGHDAAHVFAEIEAAISGSQSLIEGELAVVLPESGFAPPLPR
;
A
#
# COMPACT_ATOMS: atom_id res chain seq x y z
N MET A 1 -30.14 -12.21 29.32
CA MET A 1 -29.14 -11.12 29.29
C MET A 1 -29.89 -9.91 28.75
N GLU A 2 -30.34 -9.03 29.65
CA GLU A 2 -31.09 -7.83 29.27
C GLU A 2 -30.15 -6.87 28.54
N CYS A 3 -30.58 -6.39 27.36
CA CYS A 3 -29.85 -5.39 26.60
C CYS A 3 -29.88 -4.09 27.40
N PRO A 4 -28.76 -3.40 27.65
CA PRO A 4 -28.77 -2.14 28.36
C PRO A 4 -29.64 -1.11 27.58
N ASP A 5 -30.52 -0.43 28.29
CA ASP A 5 -31.41 0.56 27.71
C ASP A 5 -30.63 1.85 27.46
N TYR A 6 -30.21 2.07 26.19
CA TYR A 6 -29.46 3.26 25.80
C TYR A 6 -30.44 4.40 25.45
N MET A 7 -30.34 5.52 26.17
CA MET A 7 -31.11 6.70 25.84
C MET A 7 -30.59 7.35 24.54
N PRO A 8 -31.48 7.71 23.60
CA PRO A 8 -31.08 8.37 22.37
C PRO A 8 -30.48 9.76 22.64
N LEU A 9 -29.48 10.16 21.88
CA LEU A 9 -28.92 11.50 21.91
C LEU A 9 -29.83 12.47 21.15
N ALA A 10 -29.91 13.72 21.64
CA ALA A 10 -30.68 14.76 20.96
C ALA A 10 -29.93 15.27 19.72
N TYR A 11 -30.66 15.42 18.61
CA TYR A 11 -30.12 16.09 17.39
C TYR A 11 -30.23 17.61 17.57
N THR A 12 -29.26 18.33 16.99
CA THR A 12 -29.32 19.79 16.86
C THR A 12 -29.19 20.18 15.39
N ALA A 13 -29.75 21.33 15.04
CA ALA A 13 -29.63 21.83 13.66
C ALA A 13 -28.20 22.26 13.37
N MET A 14 -27.72 21.95 12.16
CA MET A 14 -26.44 22.43 11.69
C MET A 14 -26.50 23.93 11.43
N ALA A 15 -25.56 24.70 11.99
CA ALA A 15 -25.48 26.14 11.76
C ALA A 15 -25.03 26.46 10.32
N SER A 16 -25.53 27.56 9.75
CA SER A 16 -25.04 28.05 8.47
C SER A 16 -23.56 28.45 8.61
N GLY A 17 -22.70 28.05 7.66
CA GLY A 17 -21.25 28.26 7.73
C GLY A 17 -20.48 27.17 8.45
N CYS A 18 -21.12 26.04 8.79
CA CYS A 18 -20.41 24.85 9.23
C CYS A 18 -19.47 24.39 8.12
N CYS A 19 -18.16 24.39 8.38
CA CYS A 19 -17.13 23.93 7.45
C CYS A 19 -16.65 22.53 7.83
N VAL A 20 -16.23 21.77 6.85
CA VAL A 20 -15.45 20.56 7.09
C VAL A 20 -14.09 21.03 7.65
N LEU A 21 -13.76 20.59 8.86
CA LEU A 21 -12.38 20.71 9.34
C LEU A 21 -11.51 20.03 8.28
N ASP A 22 -10.55 20.80 7.77
CA ASP A 22 -9.54 20.25 6.86
C ASP A 22 -8.95 19.03 7.58
N ALA A 23 -9.44 17.88 7.18
CA ALA A 23 -8.97 16.64 7.76
C ALA A 23 -7.47 16.69 7.58
N HIS A 24 -6.72 16.61 8.65
CA HIS A 24 -5.27 16.55 8.67
C HIS A 24 -4.83 15.73 7.45
N ASN A 25 -4.55 16.45 6.39
CA ASN A 25 -3.89 15.84 5.24
C ASN A 25 -2.49 15.56 5.77
N PRO A 26 -2.11 14.31 6.07
CA PRO A 26 -0.78 14.05 6.57
C PRO A 26 0.18 14.69 5.58
N PRO A 27 1.30 15.28 6.04
CA PRO A 27 2.25 15.90 5.13
C PRO A 27 2.55 14.90 4.00
N PRO A 28 2.61 15.34 2.74
CA PRO A 28 2.81 14.46 1.63
C PRO A 28 4.07 13.62 1.88
N VAL A 29 3.91 12.31 1.79
CA VAL A 29 5.01 11.37 1.92
C VAL A 29 6.03 11.66 0.83
N ARG A 30 7.30 11.59 1.17
CA ARG A 30 8.43 11.84 0.26
C ARG A 30 9.25 10.56 0.12
N ALA A 31 10.17 10.55 -0.85
CA ALA A 31 11.06 9.42 -1.05
C ALA A 31 11.99 9.13 0.16
N ASP A 32 12.34 10.18 0.89
CA ASP A 32 13.16 10.15 2.11
C ASP A 32 12.36 9.93 3.41
N SER A 33 11.03 9.90 3.32
CA SER A 33 10.17 9.56 4.48
C SER A 33 10.41 8.13 4.96
N PRO A 34 10.20 7.84 6.26
CA PRO A 34 10.29 6.48 6.79
C PRO A 34 9.38 5.50 6.05
N ALA A 35 9.88 4.33 5.68
CA ALA A 35 9.11 3.31 4.96
C ALA A 35 7.84 2.87 5.70
N LEU A 36 7.87 2.87 7.03
CA LEU A 36 6.73 2.50 7.87
C LEU A 36 5.49 3.40 7.66
N GLU A 37 5.66 4.64 7.20
CA GLU A 37 4.55 5.56 6.94
C GLU A 37 3.67 5.11 5.77
N VAL A 38 4.23 4.37 4.82
CA VAL A 38 3.53 3.87 3.64
C VAL A 38 3.17 2.38 3.73
N MET A 39 3.52 1.73 4.84
CA MET A 39 3.18 0.34 5.10
C MET A 39 1.75 0.21 5.61
N THR A 40 0.98 -0.69 5.02
CA THR A 40 -0.26 -1.17 5.63
C THR A 40 0.09 -2.04 6.83
N ASP A 41 -0.08 -1.50 8.03
CA ASP A 41 0.30 -2.13 9.29
C ASP A 41 -0.82 -3.04 9.81
N LEU A 42 -0.63 -4.34 9.68
CA LEU A 42 -1.61 -5.37 10.03
C LEU A 42 -1.76 -5.59 11.56
N ALA A 43 -0.90 -4.97 12.38
CA ALA A 43 -1.15 -4.91 13.81
C ALA A 43 -2.14 -3.79 14.19
N LYS A 44 -2.38 -2.84 13.29
CA LYS A 44 -3.30 -1.70 13.53
C LYS A 44 -4.64 -1.87 12.86
N ILE A 45 -4.71 -2.64 11.77
CA ILE A 45 -5.94 -2.86 11.01
C ILE A 45 -6.18 -4.37 10.83
N PRO A 46 -7.44 -4.82 10.86
CA PRO A 46 -7.77 -6.21 10.56
C PRO A 46 -7.34 -6.58 9.15
N VAL A 47 -6.58 -7.67 9.03
CA VAL A 47 -6.23 -8.24 7.73
C VAL A 47 -7.43 -8.97 7.15
N ALA A 48 -7.74 -8.70 5.86
CA ALA A 48 -8.67 -9.52 5.12
C ALA A 48 -7.93 -10.73 4.57
N THR A 49 -8.41 -11.93 4.86
CA THR A 49 -7.87 -13.21 4.37
C THR A 49 -8.91 -13.96 3.57
N ILE A 50 -8.50 -15.01 2.90
CA ILE A 50 -9.36 -15.92 2.13
C ILE A 50 -8.88 -17.35 2.36
N ALA A 51 -9.78 -18.33 2.34
CA ALA A 51 -9.40 -19.73 2.45
C ALA A 51 -8.92 -20.30 1.08
N PRO A 52 -8.03 -21.30 1.10
CA PRO A 52 -7.54 -21.92 -0.15
C PRO A 52 -8.64 -22.62 -0.94
N ASP A 53 -9.70 -23.08 -0.28
CA ASP A 53 -10.82 -23.79 -0.87
C ASP A 53 -11.95 -22.88 -1.37
N ASP A 54 -11.89 -21.58 -1.05
CA ASP A 54 -12.84 -20.61 -1.57
C ASP A 54 -12.68 -20.45 -3.09
N LEU A 55 -13.72 -20.01 -3.76
CA LEU A 55 -13.67 -19.76 -5.19
C LEU A 55 -12.86 -18.49 -5.52
N VAL A 56 -12.23 -18.48 -6.69
CA VAL A 56 -11.53 -17.29 -7.19
C VAL A 56 -12.47 -16.10 -7.34
N SER A 57 -13.75 -16.34 -7.65
CA SER A 57 -14.79 -15.30 -7.67
C SER A 57 -14.99 -14.63 -6.32
N ASP A 58 -14.93 -15.41 -5.23
CA ASP A 58 -15.12 -14.91 -3.88
C ASP A 58 -13.92 -14.06 -3.42
N ALA A 59 -12.71 -14.49 -3.80
CA ALA A 59 -11.51 -13.68 -3.59
C ALA A 59 -11.60 -12.32 -4.30
N ASN A 60 -12.08 -12.29 -5.56
CA ASN A 60 -12.30 -11.04 -6.28
C ASN A 60 -13.34 -10.14 -5.59
N GLN A 61 -14.45 -10.73 -5.18
CA GLN A 61 -15.50 -10.00 -4.46
C GLN A 61 -14.98 -9.44 -3.12
N ALA A 62 -14.24 -10.23 -2.36
CA ALA A 62 -13.62 -9.80 -1.10
C ALA A 62 -12.66 -8.64 -1.31
N MET A 63 -11.83 -8.67 -2.36
CA MET A 63 -10.93 -7.57 -2.71
C MET A 63 -11.69 -6.29 -3.05
N LEU A 64 -12.75 -6.38 -3.84
CA LEU A 64 -13.60 -5.22 -4.19
C LEU A 64 -14.27 -4.61 -2.97
N LEU A 65 -14.89 -5.44 -2.12
CA LEU A 65 -15.57 -4.99 -0.91
C LEU A 65 -14.63 -4.34 0.12
N ARG A 66 -13.39 -4.82 0.20
CA ARG A 66 -12.39 -4.32 1.14
C ARG A 66 -11.48 -3.23 0.56
N GLY A 67 -11.60 -2.94 -0.73
CA GLY A 67 -10.75 -1.97 -1.42
C GLY A 67 -9.27 -2.36 -1.45
N VAL A 68 -8.97 -3.67 -1.43
CA VAL A 68 -7.60 -4.22 -1.45
C VAL A 68 -7.33 -4.96 -2.75
N ARG A 69 -6.07 -5.15 -3.11
CA ARG A 69 -5.66 -5.84 -4.34
C ARG A 69 -4.85 -7.11 -4.10
N LEU A 70 -4.66 -7.46 -2.84
CA LEU A 70 -3.98 -8.66 -2.40
C LEU A 70 -4.65 -9.17 -1.13
N LEU A 71 -4.86 -10.48 -1.05
CA LEU A 71 -5.33 -11.19 0.13
C LEU A 71 -4.31 -12.27 0.49
N PRO A 72 -3.85 -12.32 1.74
CA PRO A 72 -3.22 -13.52 2.28
C PRO A 72 -4.23 -14.68 2.24
N VAL A 73 -3.75 -15.85 1.82
CA VAL A 73 -4.51 -17.09 1.87
C VAL A 73 -4.12 -17.82 3.14
N THR A 74 -5.09 -18.13 4.00
CA THR A 74 -4.84 -18.75 5.30
C THR A 74 -5.58 -20.06 5.42
N ASP A 75 -4.96 -21.02 6.08
CA ASP A 75 -5.59 -22.28 6.49
C ASP A 75 -6.49 -22.10 7.73
N GLU A 76 -7.04 -23.22 8.23
CA GLU A 76 -7.94 -23.27 9.38
C GLU A 76 -7.25 -22.79 10.70
N ASP A 77 -5.93 -22.93 10.78
CA ASP A 77 -5.11 -22.47 11.91
C ASP A 77 -4.66 -21.00 11.76
N ALA A 78 -5.22 -20.27 10.80
CA ALA A 78 -4.85 -18.91 10.45
C ALA A 78 -3.37 -18.75 10.03
N CYS A 79 -2.72 -19.82 9.59
CA CYS A 79 -1.38 -19.77 9.02
C CYS A 79 -1.44 -19.42 7.53
N VAL A 80 -0.54 -18.53 7.11
CA VAL A 80 -0.45 -18.13 5.70
C VAL A 80 0.11 -19.30 4.88
N CYS A 81 -0.66 -19.78 3.91
CA CYS A 81 -0.27 -20.82 2.95
C CYS A 81 -0.02 -20.28 1.53
N GLY A 82 -0.37 -19.02 1.28
CA GLY A 82 -0.16 -18.38 0.00
C GLY A 82 -0.65 -16.93 -0.02
N VAL A 83 -0.61 -16.31 -1.19
CA VAL A 83 -1.25 -15.02 -1.46
C VAL A 83 -1.97 -15.08 -2.80
N ILE A 84 -3.08 -14.36 -2.91
CA ILE A 84 -3.76 -14.12 -4.17
C ILE A 84 -3.87 -12.61 -4.40
N ALA A 85 -3.53 -12.16 -5.61
CA ALA A 85 -3.61 -10.76 -5.99
C ALA A 85 -4.55 -10.56 -7.18
N THR A 86 -5.00 -9.34 -7.38
CA THR A 86 -5.86 -8.98 -8.53
C THR A 86 -5.25 -9.43 -9.87
N ALA A 87 -3.92 -9.35 -10.01
CA ALA A 87 -3.22 -9.78 -11.21
C ALA A 87 -3.38 -11.29 -11.49
N ASP A 88 -3.55 -12.13 -10.45
CA ASP A 88 -3.69 -13.57 -10.61
C ASP A 88 -4.96 -13.97 -11.37
N PHE A 89 -6.05 -13.23 -11.25
CA PHE A 89 -7.29 -13.53 -11.95
C PHE A 89 -7.62 -12.60 -13.13
N LEU A 90 -6.90 -11.48 -13.27
CA LEU A 90 -6.99 -10.63 -14.48
C LEU A 90 -6.06 -11.08 -15.61
N SER A 91 -5.07 -11.93 -15.30
CA SER A 91 -4.13 -12.49 -16.28
C SER A 91 -4.71 -13.72 -16.99
N ALA A 92 -3.93 -14.31 -17.91
CA ALA A 92 -4.25 -15.57 -18.54
C ALA A 92 -4.15 -16.80 -17.60
N LYS A 93 -3.62 -16.62 -16.38
CA LYS A 93 -3.36 -17.70 -15.41
C LYS A 93 -4.58 -18.56 -15.12
N PRO A 94 -5.79 -18.00 -14.80
CA PRO A 94 -6.97 -18.82 -14.55
C PRO A 94 -7.38 -19.67 -15.76
N LEU A 95 -7.26 -19.13 -16.97
CA LEU A 95 -7.57 -19.87 -18.20
C LEU A 95 -6.62 -21.07 -18.38
N LEU A 96 -5.32 -20.84 -18.25
CA LEU A 96 -4.31 -21.89 -18.39
C LEU A 96 -4.44 -22.97 -17.33
N VAL A 97 -4.74 -22.56 -16.08
CA VAL A 97 -4.96 -23.50 -14.97
C VAL A 97 -6.23 -24.31 -15.20
N GLY A 98 -7.34 -23.68 -15.60
CA GLY A 98 -8.60 -24.35 -15.90
C GLY A 98 -8.43 -25.39 -17.01
N GLN A 99 -7.74 -25.04 -18.10
CA GLN A 99 -7.44 -25.99 -19.20
C GLN A 99 -6.63 -27.20 -18.71
N ARG A 100 -5.64 -26.97 -17.86
CA ARG A 100 -4.79 -28.04 -17.30
C ARG A 100 -5.56 -28.98 -16.37
N LEU A 101 -6.50 -28.45 -15.57
CA LEU A 101 -7.28 -29.20 -14.58
C LEU A 101 -8.59 -29.74 -15.14
N GLY A 102 -9.00 -29.33 -16.35
CA GLY A 102 -10.31 -29.67 -16.91
C GLY A 102 -11.46 -28.96 -16.19
N LEU A 103 -11.21 -27.81 -15.57
CA LEU A 103 -12.17 -27.03 -14.80
C LEU A 103 -12.60 -25.78 -15.56
N MET A 104 -13.85 -25.38 -15.37
CA MET A 104 -14.35 -24.09 -15.83
C MET A 104 -13.87 -22.99 -14.88
N ARG A 105 -13.79 -21.73 -15.37
CA ARG A 105 -13.30 -20.59 -14.58
C ARG A 105 -14.04 -20.38 -13.24
N HIS A 106 -15.31 -20.67 -13.20
CA HIS A 106 -16.15 -20.52 -12.01
C HIS A 106 -16.00 -21.67 -10.99
N GLU A 107 -15.29 -22.73 -11.35
CA GLU A 107 -15.00 -23.88 -10.49
C GLU A 107 -13.60 -23.77 -9.86
N LEU A 108 -12.77 -22.80 -10.34
CA LEU A 108 -11.42 -22.63 -9.83
C LEU A 108 -11.43 -22.12 -8.39
N GLN A 109 -10.67 -22.81 -7.56
CA GLN A 109 -10.43 -22.42 -6.17
C GLN A 109 -9.20 -21.52 -6.07
N VAL A 110 -9.11 -20.78 -4.96
CA VAL A 110 -7.97 -19.89 -4.66
C VAL A 110 -6.66 -20.64 -4.73
N ARG A 111 -6.58 -21.86 -4.19
CA ARG A 111 -5.37 -22.71 -4.22
C ARG A 111 -4.84 -22.98 -5.62
N ASP A 112 -5.72 -23.02 -6.63
CA ASP A 112 -5.34 -23.33 -8.00
C ASP A 112 -4.59 -22.19 -8.67
N VAL A 113 -4.86 -20.95 -8.24
CA VAL A 113 -4.33 -19.73 -8.88
C VAL A 113 -3.46 -18.86 -7.95
N MET A 114 -3.47 -19.08 -6.64
CA MET A 114 -2.65 -18.32 -5.70
C MET A 114 -1.15 -18.47 -6.00
N THR A 115 -0.34 -17.60 -5.44
CA THR A 115 1.10 -17.79 -5.30
C THR A 115 1.32 -18.55 -4.00
N PRO A 116 1.81 -19.80 -4.05
CA PRO A 116 2.01 -20.61 -2.84
C PRO A 116 3.19 -20.10 -2.01
N LEU A 117 3.19 -20.47 -0.72
CA LEU A 117 4.12 -19.97 0.29
C LEU A 117 5.60 -20.12 -0.11
N ASP A 118 5.97 -21.24 -0.74
CA ASP A 118 7.34 -21.54 -1.19
C ASP A 118 7.88 -20.60 -2.29
N LYS A 119 6.99 -19.80 -2.90
CA LYS A 119 7.33 -18.81 -3.93
C LYS A 119 7.20 -17.36 -3.46
N ILE A 120 6.92 -17.17 -2.18
CA ILE A 120 6.76 -15.84 -1.59
C ILE A 120 8.07 -15.42 -0.94
N GLU A 121 8.61 -14.29 -1.39
CA GLU A 121 9.70 -13.59 -0.72
C GLU A 121 9.16 -12.45 0.10
N VAL A 122 9.73 -12.23 1.29
CA VAL A 122 9.25 -11.26 2.26
C VAL A 122 10.36 -10.33 2.73
N LEU A 123 9.99 -9.13 3.18
CA LEU A 123 10.89 -8.20 3.84
C LEU A 123 10.80 -8.42 5.35
N ARG A 124 11.91 -8.24 6.06
CA ARG A 124 11.93 -8.28 7.52
C ARG A 124 11.58 -6.92 8.09
N LEU A 125 10.71 -6.90 9.09
CA LEU A 125 10.33 -5.65 9.76
C LEU A 125 11.54 -4.88 10.29
N ALA A 126 12.54 -5.59 10.83
CA ALA A 126 13.78 -4.98 11.33
C ALA A 126 14.54 -4.19 10.27
N GLU A 127 14.55 -4.65 9.01
CA GLU A 127 15.16 -3.94 7.88
C GLU A 127 14.29 -2.76 7.42
N VAL A 128 12.98 -2.98 7.35
CA VAL A 128 11.99 -1.96 6.97
C VAL A 128 11.97 -0.78 7.95
N ALA A 129 12.19 -1.04 9.25
CA ALA A 129 12.20 0.00 10.29
C ALA A 129 13.28 1.08 10.06
N HIS A 130 14.34 0.74 9.32
CA HIS A 130 15.44 1.66 8.99
C HIS A 130 15.42 2.10 7.53
N ALA A 131 14.45 1.65 6.77
CA ALA A 131 14.32 1.96 5.35
C ALA A 131 13.50 3.24 5.13
N GLN A 132 13.72 3.86 3.97
CA GLN A 132 12.93 4.96 3.44
C GLN A 132 11.99 4.48 2.35
N VAL A 133 10.99 5.28 2.00
CA VAL A 133 10.03 4.99 0.93
C VAL A 133 10.73 4.67 -0.40
N GLY A 134 11.78 5.43 -0.75
CA GLY A 134 12.58 5.20 -1.95
C GLY A 134 13.20 3.79 -2.00
N HIS A 135 13.65 3.25 -0.86
CA HIS A 135 14.18 1.87 -0.81
C HIS A 135 13.09 0.84 -1.12
N ILE A 136 11.87 1.05 -0.62
CA ILE A 136 10.73 0.15 -0.91
C ILE A 136 10.35 0.21 -2.38
N VAL A 137 10.29 1.41 -2.97
CA VAL A 137 10.00 1.58 -4.40
C VAL A 137 11.05 0.87 -5.26
N ALA A 138 12.35 1.06 -4.96
CA ALA A 138 13.45 0.39 -5.66
C ALA A 138 13.37 -1.14 -5.53
N THR A 139 13.04 -1.64 -4.34
CA THR A 139 12.87 -3.08 -4.07
C THR A 139 11.73 -3.68 -4.88
N LEU A 140 10.55 -3.04 -4.85
CA LEU A 140 9.38 -3.48 -5.62
C LEU A 140 9.67 -3.49 -7.12
N LYS A 141 10.33 -2.44 -7.62
CA LYS A 141 10.71 -2.32 -9.03
C LYS A 141 11.71 -3.41 -9.45
N ALA A 142 12.77 -3.60 -8.67
CA ALA A 142 13.79 -4.63 -8.97
C ALA A 142 13.17 -6.04 -9.01
N ALA A 143 12.20 -6.32 -8.14
CA ALA A 143 11.46 -7.58 -8.13
C ALA A 143 10.34 -7.66 -9.19
N THR A 144 10.04 -6.56 -9.92
CA THR A 144 8.90 -6.45 -10.86
C THR A 144 7.57 -6.82 -10.17
N ARG A 145 7.41 -6.42 -8.89
CA ARG A 145 6.24 -6.72 -8.05
C ARG A 145 5.58 -5.44 -7.58
N VAL A 146 4.26 -5.39 -7.60
CA VAL A 146 3.46 -4.26 -7.09
C VAL A 146 3.12 -4.38 -5.61
N HIS A 147 3.43 -5.51 -4.98
CA HIS A 147 3.27 -5.74 -3.54
C HIS A 147 4.50 -6.40 -2.94
N ALA A 148 4.80 -6.06 -1.68
CA ALA A 148 5.75 -6.78 -0.85
C ALA A 148 5.14 -7.03 0.53
N LEU A 149 5.34 -8.24 1.03
CA LEU A 149 4.92 -8.64 2.37
C LEU A 149 6.04 -8.35 3.36
N VAL A 150 5.66 -7.91 4.55
CA VAL A 150 6.59 -7.68 5.66
C VAL A 150 6.28 -8.65 6.78
N VAL A 151 7.29 -9.34 7.27
CA VAL A 151 7.17 -10.25 8.41
C VAL A 151 7.93 -9.72 9.60
N ASP A 152 7.39 -9.98 10.77
CA ASP A 152 8.06 -9.84 12.06
C ASP A 152 8.43 -11.23 12.57
N GLU A 153 9.57 -11.36 13.23
CA GLU A 153 10.03 -12.63 13.79
C GLU A 153 9.98 -12.55 15.32
N ILE A 154 9.05 -13.32 15.91
CA ILE A 154 8.86 -13.37 17.34
C ILE A 154 9.10 -14.81 17.79
N ASN A 155 10.08 -15.01 18.65
CA ASN A 155 10.47 -16.33 19.19
C ASN A 155 10.76 -17.39 18.10
N GLY A 156 11.41 -16.98 17.00
CA GLY A 156 11.77 -17.86 15.89
C GLY A 156 10.59 -18.23 14.97
N ARG A 157 9.43 -17.61 15.15
CA ARG A 157 8.26 -17.76 14.27
C ARG A 157 7.98 -16.46 13.54
N GLN A 158 7.71 -16.55 12.22
CA GLN A 158 7.34 -15.41 11.41
C GLN A 158 5.84 -15.12 11.49
N PHE A 159 5.52 -13.84 11.61
CA PHE A 159 4.15 -13.31 11.56
C PHE A 159 4.04 -12.28 10.46
N LEU A 160 3.00 -12.38 9.65
CA LEU A 160 2.70 -11.36 8.64
C LEU A 160 2.36 -10.04 9.35
N ARG A 161 3.25 -9.04 9.19
CA ARG A 161 3.21 -7.79 9.95
C ARG A 161 2.73 -6.61 9.13
N GLY A 162 2.98 -6.62 7.83
CA GLY A 162 2.61 -5.51 6.96
C GLY A 162 2.62 -5.86 5.48
N ILE A 163 2.07 -4.93 4.70
CA ILE A 163 2.01 -5.03 3.24
C ILE A 163 2.39 -3.67 2.64
N PHE A 164 3.31 -3.67 1.69
CA PHE A 164 3.53 -2.54 0.79
C PHE A 164 2.76 -2.74 -0.51
N SER A 165 2.17 -1.66 -1.01
CA SER A 165 1.53 -1.62 -2.32
C SER A 165 2.04 -0.42 -3.11
N ALA A 166 2.58 -0.65 -4.29
CA ALA A 166 3.09 0.42 -5.17
C ALA A 166 2.01 1.47 -5.46
N SER A 167 0.76 1.05 -5.69
CA SER A 167 -0.34 1.99 -5.94
C SER A 167 -0.77 2.78 -4.70
N GLN A 168 -0.58 2.24 -3.49
CA GLN A 168 -0.82 2.99 -2.26
C GLN A 168 0.31 4.00 -2.03
N ILE A 169 1.56 3.61 -2.24
CA ILE A 169 2.72 4.51 -2.17
C ILE A 169 2.53 5.65 -3.15
N ALA A 170 2.17 5.38 -4.40
CA ALA A 170 1.90 6.41 -5.40
C ALA A 170 0.85 7.44 -4.93
N ARG A 171 -0.28 6.96 -4.39
CA ARG A 171 -1.33 7.85 -3.84
C ARG A 171 -0.83 8.71 -2.69
N GLN A 172 -0.01 8.16 -1.79
CA GLN A 172 0.55 8.90 -0.65
C GLN A 172 1.65 9.90 -1.08
N LEU A 173 2.31 9.67 -2.22
CA LEU A 173 3.19 10.62 -2.89
C LEU A 173 2.42 11.70 -3.69
N GLY A 174 1.08 11.67 -3.67
CA GLY A 174 0.23 12.62 -4.41
C GLY A 174 0.07 12.31 -5.89
N ILE A 175 0.43 11.10 -6.33
CA ILE A 175 0.39 10.69 -7.74
C ILE A 175 -1.00 10.12 -8.07
N HIS A 176 -1.65 10.66 -9.09
CA HIS A 176 -2.89 10.14 -9.65
C HIS A 176 -2.58 9.07 -10.71
N LEU A 177 -2.69 7.80 -10.34
CA LEU A 177 -2.48 6.69 -11.26
C LEU A 177 -3.62 6.57 -12.28
N VAL A 178 -3.29 6.64 -13.57
CA VAL A 178 -4.25 6.47 -14.69
C VAL A 178 -4.36 5.00 -15.12
N GLY A 179 -3.43 4.13 -14.70
CA GLY A 179 -3.37 2.71 -15.06
C GLY A 179 -3.04 1.82 -13.88
N HIS A 180 -3.13 0.51 -14.10
CA HIS A 180 -2.86 -0.53 -13.09
C HIS A 180 -1.68 -1.43 -13.46
N ASP A 181 -1.04 -1.18 -14.60
CA ASP A 181 0.14 -1.90 -15.03
C ASP A 181 1.35 -1.50 -14.18
N ALA A 182 2.13 -2.50 -13.74
CA ALA A 182 3.27 -2.30 -12.85
C ALA A 182 4.31 -1.33 -13.43
N ALA A 183 4.62 -1.46 -14.73
CA ALA A 183 5.60 -0.61 -15.39
C ALA A 183 5.18 0.86 -15.41
N HIS A 184 3.89 1.11 -15.66
CA HIS A 184 3.32 2.46 -15.65
C HIS A 184 3.34 3.08 -14.23
N VAL A 185 2.93 2.31 -13.22
CA VAL A 185 2.95 2.75 -11.82
C VAL A 185 4.36 3.15 -11.39
N PHE A 186 5.38 2.35 -11.72
CA PHE A 186 6.76 2.69 -11.35
C PHE A 186 7.30 3.88 -12.13
N ALA A 187 6.97 4.04 -13.42
CA ALA A 187 7.37 5.20 -14.21
C ALA A 187 6.83 6.51 -13.62
N GLU A 188 5.56 6.53 -13.18
CA GLU A 188 4.96 7.71 -12.56
C GLU A 188 5.56 8.01 -11.18
N ILE A 189 5.83 6.99 -10.36
CA ILE A 189 6.49 7.15 -9.06
C ILE A 189 7.90 7.74 -9.25
N GLU A 190 8.68 7.23 -10.21
CA GLU A 190 10.04 7.73 -10.48
C GLU A 190 10.03 9.19 -10.97
N ALA A 191 9.11 9.54 -11.85
CA ALA A 191 8.96 10.90 -12.32
C ALA A 191 8.66 11.88 -11.17
N ALA A 192 7.79 11.49 -10.24
CA ALA A 192 7.45 12.31 -9.07
C ALA A 192 8.62 12.43 -8.09
N ILE A 193 9.34 11.36 -7.81
CA ILE A 193 10.52 11.36 -6.93
C ILE A 193 11.63 12.23 -7.53
N SER A 194 11.92 12.10 -8.83
CA SER A 194 12.94 12.88 -9.52
C SER A 194 12.57 14.36 -9.64
N GLY A 195 11.30 14.67 -9.92
CA GLY A 195 10.79 16.03 -9.96
C GLY A 195 10.86 16.74 -8.61
N SER A 196 10.65 16.02 -7.51
CA SER A 196 10.76 16.56 -6.15
C SER A 196 12.23 16.87 -5.77
N GLN A 197 13.20 16.12 -6.27
CA GLN A 197 14.62 16.38 -6.03
C GLN A 197 15.10 17.63 -6.79
N SER A 198 14.65 17.84 -8.00
CA SER A 198 15.03 19.02 -8.80
C SER A 198 14.49 20.35 -8.23
N LEU A 199 13.35 20.32 -7.53
CA LEU A 199 12.80 21.51 -6.85
C LEU A 199 13.61 21.89 -5.61
N ILE A 200 14.18 20.90 -4.88
CA ILE A 200 14.99 21.16 -3.69
C ILE A 200 16.38 21.68 -4.08
N GLU A 201 16.98 21.16 -5.15
CA GLU A 201 18.25 21.65 -5.66
C GLU A 201 18.13 23.07 -6.25
N GLY A 202 16.97 23.42 -6.84
CA GLY A 202 16.67 24.75 -7.33
C GLY A 202 16.44 25.79 -6.22
N GLU A 203 15.88 25.40 -5.09
CA GLU A 203 15.59 26.32 -3.97
C GLU A 203 16.83 26.63 -3.11
N LEU A 204 17.83 25.74 -3.10
CA LEU A 204 19.12 25.98 -2.45
C LEU A 204 20.09 26.88 -3.25
N ALA A 205 19.78 27.16 -4.52
CA ALA A 205 20.62 27.99 -5.38
C ALA A 205 20.25 29.47 -5.38
N VAL A 206 19.21 29.89 -4.69
CA VAL A 206 18.77 31.27 -4.61
C VAL A 206 18.74 31.70 -3.15
N VAL A 207 19.78 32.34 -2.68
CA VAL A 207 19.90 33.52 -1.83
C VAL A 207 21.29 33.56 -1.14
N LEU A 208 22.24 34.17 -1.80
CA LEU A 208 23.20 35.02 -1.10
C LEU A 208 23.08 36.43 -1.72
N PRO A 209 22.53 37.42 -1.05
CA PRO A 209 22.70 38.80 -1.49
C PRO A 209 24.12 39.23 -1.18
N GLU A 210 24.86 39.61 -2.21
CA GLU A 210 26.13 40.32 -2.05
C GLU A 210 25.88 41.62 -1.27
N SER A 211 26.46 41.71 -0.10
CA SER A 211 26.54 42.90 0.69
C SER A 211 27.46 43.92 0.02
N GLY A 212 26.88 44.96 -0.52
CA GLY A 212 27.64 46.08 -1.09
C GLY A 212 26.79 47.34 -1.19
N PHE A 213 26.48 47.95 -0.06
CA PHE A 213 26.11 49.39 -0.08
C PHE A 213 26.55 50.06 1.21
N ALA A 214 27.60 50.83 1.10
CA ALA A 214 28.00 51.83 2.13
C ALA A 214 27.22 53.13 1.85
N PRO A 215 26.59 53.75 2.87
CA PRO A 215 25.95 55.06 2.69
C PRO A 215 26.98 56.18 2.77
N PRO A 216 26.79 57.32 2.02
CA PRO A 216 27.63 58.50 2.16
C PRO A 216 27.27 59.31 3.42
N LEU A 217 28.28 59.84 4.05
CA LEU A 217 28.20 60.75 5.20
C LEU A 217 27.58 62.11 4.82
N PRO A 218 26.80 62.76 5.71
CA PRO A 218 26.25 64.10 5.45
C PRO A 218 27.28 65.20 5.79
N ARG A 219 27.18 66.28 5.04
CA ARG A 219 27.75 67.60 5.38
C ARG A 219 26.79 68.36 6.26
#